data_64f037d83e6f553007c3167ce1376cc2
#
_entry.id   64f037d83e6f553007c3167ce1376cc2
#
_cell.length_a   1.000
_cell.length_b   1.000
_cell.length_c   1.000
_cell.angle_alpha   90.00
_cell.angle_beta   90.00
_cell.angle_gamma   90.00
#
_symmetry.space_group_name_H-M   'P 1'
#
loop_
_entity.id
_entity.type
_entity.pdbx_description
1 polymer ?
#
loop_
_entity_poly.entity_id
_entity_poly.type
_entity_poly.pdbx_seq_one_letter_code
_entity_poly.pdbx_strand_id
1 'polypeptide(L)'
;ALLNAFGAEHKADIWLQPKGPDSAHPVDPANINALGLQLPEFGVRINFKPTDFTQVNHELNETMVSRAVRLLGVEPEHKVADFFCGLGNFTLPLATCASHVTGIEGSDALVARARQGAADNGLAEKTDFVARNLFTWCDQDWEALWKKMGGIDRVLIDPPREGALALSRVLAATDKRPARIVYVSCNPATLARDCAILHHEGGWHIRAAGIMNMFPHTGHVESIAVLEPGPRPEKKSEEAEA
;
A
#
# COMPACT_ATOMS: atom_id res chain seq x y z
N ALA A 1 -38.31 -3.61 10.26
CA ALA A 1 -39.30 -4.17 9.30
C ALA A 1 -39.30 -3.42 7.99
N LEU A 2 -39.59 -2.07 7.99
CA LEU A 2 -39.69 -1.29 6.74
C LEU A 2 -38.41 -1.30 5.89
N LEU A 3 -37.23 -1.10 6.51
CA LEU A 3 -35.94 -1.10 5.79
C LEU A 3 -35.62 -2.47 5.20
N ASN A 4 -35.94 -3.57 5.88
CA ASN A 4 -35.73 -4.91 5.35
C ASN A 4 -36.63 -5.18 4.15
N ALA A 5 -37.91 -4.76 4.23
CA ALA A 5 -38.86 -4.88 3.11
C ALA A 5 -38.37 -4.09 1.89
N PHE A 6 -37.97 -2.84 2.10
CA PHE A 6 -37.40 -1.99 1.05
C PHE A 6 -36.12 -2.62 0.44
N GLY A 7 -35.20 -3.10 1.27
CA GLY A 7 -33.98 -3.76 0.79
C GLY A 7 -34.27 -4.99 -0.07
N ALA A 8 -35.22 -5.81 0.35
CA ALA A 8 -35.64 -7.01 -0.40
C ALA A 8 -36.31 -6.63 -1.73
N GLU A 9 -37.22 -5.65 -1.74
CA GLU A 9 -37.91 -5.17 -2.93
C GLU A 9 -36.96 -4.59 -3.98
N HIS A 10 -36.00 -3.78 -3.51
CA HIS A 10 -35.07 -3.05 -4.40
C HIS A 10 -33.72 -3.74 -4.59
N LYS A 11 -33.51 -4.94 -4.03
CA LYS A 11 -32.23 -5.68 -4.06
C LYS A 11 -31.06 -4.81 -3.57
N ALA A 12 -31.28 -4.08 -2.47
CA ALA A 12 -30.33 -3.16 -1.89
C ALA A 12 -29.94 -3.58 -0.48
N ASP A 13 -28.65 -3.63 -0.21
CA ASP A 13 -28.10 -3.85 1.12
C ASP A 13 -28.12 -2.54 1.90
N ILE A 14 -28.87 -2.51 3.01
CA ILE A 14 -29.06 -1.31 3.83
C ILE A 14 -28.18 -1.37 5.06
N TRP A 15 -27.41 -0.33 5.28
CA TRP A 15 -26.55 -0.13 6.43
C TRP A 15 -27.02 1.06 7.26
N LEU A 16 -26.90 0.97 8.57
CA LEU A 16 -27.14 2.05 9.51
C LEU A 16 -25.80 2.52 10.07
N GLN A 17 -25.66 3.82 10.23
CA GLN A 17 -24.50 4.47 10.86
C GLN A 17 -24.99 5.48 11.90
N PRO A 18 -25.44 5.05 13.09
CA PRO A 18 -26.09 5.92 14.06
C PRO A 18 -25.13 6.92 14.73
N LYS A 19 -23.82 6.69 14.67
CA LYS A 19 -22.78 7.57 15.26
C LYS A 19 -21.65 7.79 14.25
N GLY A 20 -20.42 7.46 14.60
CA GLY A 20 -19.27 7.54 13.68
C GLY A 20 -19.15 6.31 12.75
N PRO A 21 -18.13 6.28 11.85
CA PRO A 21 -17.91 5.18 10.91
C PRO A 21 -17.88 3.78 11.55
N ASP A 22 -17.32 3.66 12.76
CA ASP A 22 -17.20 2.40 13.48
C ASP A 22 -18.56 1.82 13.93
N SER A 23 -19.63 2.65 13.92
CA SER A 23 -20.98 2.22 14.25
C SER A 23 -21.76 1.67 13.06
N ALA A 24 -21.17 1.66 11.87
CA ALA A 24 -21.83 1.14 10.67
C ALA A 24 -22.09 -0.36 10.80
N HIS A 25 -23.37 -0.75 10.64
CA HIS A 25 -23.80 -2.14 10.69
C HIS A 25 -24.95 -2.37 9.71
N PRO A 26 -25.08 -3.58 9.15
CA PRO A 26 -26.19 -3.91 8.28
C PRO A 26 -27.50 -4.01 9.04
N VAL A 27 -28.60 -3.63 8.39
CA VAL A 27 -29.96 -3.79 8.93
C VAL A 27 -30.34 -5.26 9.02
N ASP A 28 -29.89 -6.06 8.06
CA ASP A 28 -30.10 -7.50 8.01
C ASP A 28 -28.77 -8.24 7.84
N PRO A 29 -28.07 -8.58 8.95
CA PRO A 29 -26.78 -9.26 8.87
C PRO A 29 -26.81 -10.64 8.21
N ALA A 30 -27.99 -11.30 8.18
CA ALA A 30 -28.14 -12.64 7.61
C ALA A 30 -28.25 -12.64 6.09
N ASN A 31 -28.68 -11.54 5.49
CA ASN A 31 -28.98 -11.42 4.06
C ASN A 31 -28.20 -10.29 3.40
N ILE A 32 -27.00 -9.96 3.88
CA ILE A 32 -26.17 -8.93 3.27
C ILE A 32 -25.14 -9.54 2.34
N ASN A 33 -24.95 -8.90 1.18
CA ASN A 33 -23.89 -9.30 0.27
C ASN A 33 -22.53 -8.80 0.79
N ALA A 34 -21.53 -9.65 0.75
CA ALA A 34 -20.18 -9.26 1.10
C ALA A 34 -19.64 -8.30 0.01
N LEU A 35 -19.34 -7.06 0.41
CA LEU A 35 -18.66 -6.11 -0.45
C LEU A 35 -17.23 -6.60 -0.70
N GLY A 36 -16.80 -6.56 -1.95
CA GLY A 36 -15.46 -7.04 -2.30
C GLY A 36 -14.97 -6.41 -3.59
N LEU A 37 -13.71 -6.03 -3.58
CA LEU A 37 -12.93 -5.67 -4.73
C LEU A 37 -12.30 -6.93 -5.33
N GLN A 38 -12.39 -7.11 -6.63
CA GLN A 38 -11.71 -8.20 -7.33
C GLN A 38 -10.48 -7.66 -8.05
N LEU A 39 -9.43 -8.46 -8.07
CA LEU A 39 -8.21 -8.23 -8.87
C LEU A 39 -8.00 -9.49 -9.73
N PRO A 40 -8.72 -9.59 -10.87
CA PRO A 40 -8.83 -10.84 -11.64
C PRO A 40 -7.51 -11.38 -12.17
N GLU A 41 -6.58 -10.50 -12.56
CA GLU A 41 -5.24 -10.88 -13.03
C GLU A 41 -4.49 -11.75 -12.00
N PHE A 42 -4.74 -11.51 -10.71
CA PHE A 42 -4.07 -12.21 -9.61
C PHE A 42 -4.95 -13.27 -8.94
N GLY A 43 -6.21 -13.38 -9.35
CA GLY A 43 -7.19 -14.26 -8.71
C GLY A 43 -7.51 -13.87 -7.26
N VAL A 44 -7.35 -12.59 -6.91
CA VAL A 44 -7.49 -12.07 -5.54
C VAL A 44 -8.83 -11.36 -5.38
N ARG A 45 -9.47 -11.59 -4.22
CA ARG A 45 -10.65 -10.83 -3.77
C ARG A 45 -10.36 -10.20 -2.40
N ILE A 46 -10.63 -8.91 -2.26
CA ILE A 46 -10.46 -8.15 -1.03
C ILE A 46 -11.84 -7.75 -0.51
N ASN A 47 -12.24 -8.32 0.62
CA ASN A 47 -13.50 -7.97 1.26
C ASN A 47 -13.34 -6.66 2.05
N PHE A 48 -14.31 -5.75 1.92
CA PHE A 48 -14.30 -4.46 2.61
C PHE A 48 -15.65 -4.12 3.24
N LYS A 49 -15.68 -3.17 4.15
CA LYS A 49 -16.89 -2.60 4.75
C LYS A 49 -17.22 -1.28 4.06
N PRO A 50 -18.49 -0.80 4.10
CA PRO A 50 -18.84 0.49 3.50
C PRO A 50 -18.06 1.69 4.01
N THR A 51 -17.45 1.56 5.19
CA THR A 51 -16.66 2.61 5.85
C THR A 51 -15.15 2.51 5.59
N ASP A 52 -14.71 1.48 4.89
CA ASP A 52 -13.29 1.34 4.56
C ASP A 52 -12.91 2.22 3.38
N PHE A 53 -11.67 2.66 3.41
CA PHE A 53 -11.10 3.26 2.22
C PHE A 53 -10.88 2.18 1.15
N THR A 54 -11.44 2.40 -0.02
CA THR A 54 -11.15 1.64 -1.24
C THR A 54 -10.99 2.63 -2.39
N GLN A 55 -10.22 2.24 -3.42
CA GLN A 55 -10.11 3.04 -4.63
C GLN A 55 -11.48 3.10 -5.33
N VAL A 56 -12.00 4.31 -5.51
CA VAL A 56 -13.37 4.53 -6.03
C VAL A 56 -13.55 4.08 -7.47
N ASN A 57 -12.49 4.10 -8.26
CA ASN A 57 -12.47 3.61 -9.64
C ASN A 57 -11.84 2.22 -9.66
N HIS A 58 -12.68 1.19 -9.59
CA HIS A 58 -12.24 -0.20 -9.47
C HIS A 58 -11.46 -0.67 -10.71
N GLU A 59 -11.89 -0.33 -11.92
CA GLU A 59 -11.21 -0.72 -13.17
C GLU A 59 -9.81 -0.09 -13.26
N LEU A 60 -9.71 1.16 -12.84
CA LEU A 60 -8.41 1.83 -12.84
C LEU A 60 -7.52 1.33 -11.68
N ASN A 61 -8.11 0.93 -10.55
CA ASN A 61 -7.38 0.27 -9.48
C ASN A 61 -6.77 -1.06 -9.96
N GLU A 62 -7.52 -1.89 -10.69
CA GLU A 62 -6.98 -3.13 -11.28
C GLU A 62 -5.78 -2.82 -12.18
N THR A 63 -5.91 -1.80 -13.04
CA THR A 63 -4.82 -1.35 -13.93
C THR A 63 -3.62 -0.83 -13.14
N MET A 64 -3.85 -0.06 -12.06
CA MET A 64 -2.82 0.50 -11.19
C MET A 64 -2.05 -0.60 -10.47
N VAL A 65 -2.76 -1.55 -9.87
CA VAL A 65 -2.16 -2.69 -9.16
C VAL A 65 -1.32 -3.53 -10.12
N SER A 66 -1.88 -3.92 -11.27
CA SER A 66 -1.16 -4.67 -12.31
C SER A 66 0.10 -3.94 -12.75
N ARG A 67 0.01 -2.63 -12.97
CA ARG A 67 1.15 -1.83 -13.39
C ARG A 67 2.22 -1.72 -12.31
N ALA A 68 1.83 -1.49 -11.06
CA ALA A 68 2.76 -1.40 -9.94
C ALA A 68 3.52 -2.72 -9.72
N VAL A 69 2.82 -3.86 -9.75
CA VAL A 69 3.45 -5.19 -9.64
C VAL A 69 4.45 -5.44 -10.77
N ARG A 70 4.09 -5.13 -12.03
CA ARG A 70 5.01 -5.26 -13.18
C ARG A 70 6.20 -4.33 -13.08
N LEU A 71 6.00 -3.07 -12.69
CA LEU A 71 7.09 -2.09 -12.51
C LEU A 71 8.02 -2.47 -11.36
N LEU A 72 7.49 -3.09 -10.31
CA LEU A 72 8.29 -3.59 -9.20
C LEU A 72 9.20 -4.75 -9.63
N GLY A 73 8.82 -5.50 -10.69
CA GLY A 73 9.61 -6.59 -11.24
C GLY A 73 9.82 -7.69 -10.21
N VAL A 74 8.69 -8.17 -9.66
CA VAL A 74 8.71 -9.23 -8.64
C VAL A 74 8.97 -10.59 -9.31
N GLU A 75 9.85 -11.38 -8.70
CA GLU A 75 10.18 -12.75 -9.07
C GLU A 75 9.82 -13.71 -7.94
N PRO A 76 9.62 -15.01 -8.24
CA PRO A 76 9.12 -15.98 -7.25
C PRO A 76 9.95 -16.11 -5.97
N GLU A 77 11.24 -15.83 -6.01
CA GLU A 77 12.15 -15.85 -4.86
C GLU A 77 12.19 -14.55 -4.06
N HIS A 78 11.66 -13.46 -4.59
CA HIS A 78 11.75 -12.15 -3.95
C HIS A 78 10.91 -12.05 -2.67
N LYS A 79 11.45 -11.31 -1.71
CA LYS A 79 10.79 -10.85 -0.50
C LYS A 79 10.43 -9.38 -0.64
N VAL A 80 9.17 -9.06 -0.44
CA VAL A 80 8.62 -7.74 -0.69
C VAL A 80 8.09 -7.11 0.59
N ALA A 81 8.40 -5.85 0.84
CA ALA A 81 7.75 -5.05 1.87
C ALA A 81 6.76 -4.06 1.22
N ASP A 82 5.52 -4.07 1.69
CA ASP A 82 4.42 -3.22 1.22
C ASP A 82 4.02 -2.26 2.34
N PHE A 83 4.37 -0.98 2.20
CA PHE A 83 4.14 0.06 3.20
C PHE A 83 2.85 0.82 2.94
N PHE A 84 2.07 1.05 3.99
CA PHE A 84 0.70 1.57 3.97
C PHE A 84 -0.27 0.59 3.29
N CYS A 85 -0.14 -0.68 3.62
CA CYS A 85 -0.79 -1.76 2.88
C CYS A 85 -2.32 -1.79 2.98
N GLY A 86 -2.92 -1.11 3.94
CA GLY A 86 -4.36 -1.08 4.16
C GLY A 86 -4.95 -2.49 4.32
N LEU A 87 -5.92 -2.82 3.48
CA LEU A 87 -6.55 -4.16 3.39
C LEU A 87 -5.73 -5.16 2.56
N GLY A 88 -4.57 -4.76 2.04
CA GLY A 88 -3.72 -5.60 1.20
C GLY A 88 -3.95 -5.45 -0.30
N ASN A 89 -4.35 -4.25 -0.76
CA ASN A 89 -4.59 -3.97 -2.18
C ASN A 89 -3.41 -4.30 -3.09
N PHE A 90 -2.18 -4.10 -2.60
CA PHE A 90 -0.95 -4.55 -3.27
C PHE A 90 -0.36 -5.80 -2.64
N THR A 91 -0.43 -5.95 -1.31
CA THR A 91 0.15 -7.10 -0.60
C THR A 91 -0.33 -8.43 -1.17
N LEU A 92 -1.65 -8.59 -1.35
CA LEU A 92 -2.21 -9.86 -1.79
C LEU A 92 -1.83 -10.20 -3.24
N PRO A 93 -1.95 -9.29 -4.23
CA PRO A 93 -1.41 -9.51 -5.57
C PRO A 93 0.09 -9.82 -5.59
N LEU A 94 0.90 -9.09 -4.82
CA LEU A 94 2.34 -9.33 -4.72
C LEU A 94 2.63 -10.74 -4.18
N ALA A 95 1.85 -11.22 -3.21
CA ALA A 95 2.00 -12.55 -2.64
C ALA A 95 1.70 -13.69 -3.62
N THR A 96 0.95 -13.43 -4.71
CA THR A 96 0.78 -14.43 -5.78
C THR A 96 2.04 -14.62 -6.61
N CYS A 97 2.93 -13.61 -6.65
CA CYS A 97 4.12 -13.57 -7.49
C CYS A 97 5.42 -13.77 -6.71
N ALA A 98 5.46 -13.40 -5.43
CA ALA A 98 6.65 -13.41 -4.57
C ALA A 98 6.77 -14.68 -3.72
N SER A 99 7.95 -14.88 -3.12
CA SER A 99 8.14 -15.91 -2.08
C SER A 99 7.45 -15.50 -0.78
N HIS A 100 7.56 -14.23 -0.41
CA HIS A 100 6.97 -13.70 0.82
C HIS A 100 6.73 -12.19 0.72
N VAL A 101 5.60 -11.72 1.26
CA VAL A 101 5.27 -10.28 1.34
C VAL A 101 4.94 -9.91 2.78
N THR A 102 5.56 -8.85 3.28
CA THR A 102 5.17 -8.26 4.56
C THR A 102 4.47 -6.93 4.31
N GLY A 103 3.18 -6.86 4.68
CA GLY A 103 2.40 -5.62 4.69
C GLY A 103 2.58 -4.86 6.01
N ILE A 104 2.83 -3.58 5.94
CA ILE A 104 2.98 -2.69 7.10
C ILE A 104 1.88 -1.62 7.04
N GLU A 105 1.12 -1.49 8.13
CA GLU A 105 -0.04 -0.61 8.21
C GLU A 105 -0.14 0.03 9.60
N GLY A 106 -0.64 1.26 9.69
CA GLY A 106 -0.78 1.98 10.96
C GLY A 106 -1.94 1.50 11.84
N SER A 107 -2.95 0.89 11.25
CA SER A 107 -4.18 0.47 11.92
C SER A 107 -4.18 -1.03 12.24
N ASP A 108 -4.23 -1.39 13.54
CA ASP A 108 -4.40 -2.78 13.97
C ASP A 108 -5.66 -3.44 13.39
N ALA A 109 -6.73 -2.67 13.23
CA ALA A 109 -7.99 -3.17 12.67
C ALA A 109 -7.84 -3.51 11.18
N LEU A 110 -7.13 -2.70 10.39
CA LEU A 110 -6.84 -3.00 8.99
C LEU A 110 -5.89 -4.19 8.87
N VAL A 111 -4.86 -4.26 9.70
CA VAL A 111 -3.92 -5.40 9.76
C VAL A 111 -4.64 -6.71 10.06
N ALA A 112 -5.56 -6.73 11.04
CA ALA A 112 -6.33 -7.93 11.34
C ALA A 112 -7.17 -8.39 10.14
N ARG A 113 -7.75 -7.45 9.41
CA ARG A 113 -8.57 -7.72 8.23
C ARG A 113 -7.75 -8.10 7.00
N ALA A 114 -6.58 -7.50 6.83
CA ALA A 114 -5.65 -7.90 5.77
C ALA A 114 -5.18 -9.35 5.96
N ARG A 115 -4.92 -9.77 7.21
CA ARG A 115 -4.64 -11.18 7.54
C ARG A 115 -5.81 -12.11 7.19
N GLN A 116 -7.04 -11.70 7.51
CA GLN A 116 -8.22 -12.47 7.13
C GLN A 116 -8.34 -12.54 5.60
N GLY A 117 -8.15 -11.42 4.90
CA GLY A 117 -8.13 -11.38 3.43
C GLY A 117 -7.07 -12.30 2.82
N ALA A 118 -5.88 -12.37 3.42
CA ALA A 118 -4.84 -13.31 3.00
C ALA A 118 -5.28 -14.77 3.19
N ALA A 119 -5.91 -15.09 4.32
CA ALA A 119 -6.41 -16.44 4.58
C ALA A 119 -7.54 -16.82 3.60
N ASP A 120 -8.47 -15.90 3.35
CA ASP A 120 -9.59 -16.10 2.42
C ASP A 120 -9.12 -16.36 0.97
N ASN A 121 -7.95 -15.82 0.60
CA ASN A 121 -7.32 -16.02 -0.71
C ASN A 121 -6.29 -17.17 -0.74
N GLY A 122 -6.11 -17.91 0.36
CA GLY A 122 -5.09 -18.97 0.43
C GLY A 122 -3.63 -18.48 0.42
N LEU A 123 -3.40 -17.21 0.83
CA LEU A 123 -2.10 -16.55 0.80
C LEU A 123 -1.47 -16.37 2.20
N ALA A 124 -2.08 -16.92 3.25
CA ALA A 124 -1.63 -16.74 4.64
C ALA A 124 -0.18 -17.16 4.86
N GLU A 125 0.28 -18.25 4.24
CA GLU A 125 1.66 -18.76 4.38
C GLU A 125 2.70 -17.90 3.64
N LYS A 126 2.25 -17.05 2.70
CA LYS A 126 3.10 -16.16 1.91
C LYS A 126 3.06 -14.71 2.37
N THR A 127 2.27 -14.41 3.40
CA THR A 127 2.07 -13.04 3.87
C THR A 127 2.29 -12.91 5.35
N ASP A 128 2.83 -11.78 5.73
CA ASP A 128 2.90 -11.31 7.11
C ASP A 128 2.37 -9.88 7.18
N PHE A 129 1.83 -9.47 8.32
CA PHE A 129 1.33 -8.11 8.50
C PHE A 129 1.80 -7.55 9.85
N VAL A 130 2.24 -6.30 9.83
CA VAL A 130 2.77 -5.59 11.00
C VAL A 130 1.99 -4.30 11.21
N ALA A 131 1.44 -4.11 12.40
CA ALA A 131 0.85 -2.84 12.79
C ALA A 131 1.95 -1.91 13.32
N ARG A 132 2.22 -0.80 12.61
CA ARG A 132 3.23 0.18 13.00
C ARG A 132 2.90 1.55 12.43
N ASN A 133 3.01 2.59 13.24
CA ASN A 133 2.86 3.97 12.78
C ASN A 133 3.99 4.35 11.80
N LEU A 134 3.65 4.50 10.54
CA LEU A 134 4.59 4.76 9.46
C LEU A 134 5.05 6.23 9.38
N PHE A 135 4.34 7.13 10.05
CA PHE A 135 4.77 8.54 10.16
C PHE A 135 5.89 8.75 11.18
N THR A 136 6.11 7.76 12.05
CA THR A 136 7.22 7.74 13.02
C THR A 136 8.21 6.59 12.75
N TRP A 137 8.22 6.08 11.51
CA TRP A 137 9.13 5.02 11.08
C TRP A 137 10.58 5.47 11.23
N CYS A 138 11.43 4.60 11.77
CA CYS A 138 12.82 4.93 12.07
C CYS A 138 13.79 3.79 11.68
N ASP A 139 15.08 4.04 11.81
CA ASP A 139 16.14 3.08 11.44
C ASP A 139 15.99 1.74 12.17
N GLN A 140 15.60 1.77 13.45
CA GLN A 140 15.40 0.55 14.25
C GLN A 140 14.24 -0.29 13.69
N ASP A 141 13.17 0.34 13.21
CA ASP A 141 12.04 -0.36 12.59
C ASP A 141 12.47 -1.04 11.28
N TRP A 142 13.28 -0.35 10.47
CA TRP A 142 13.81 -0.89 9.23
C TRP A 142 14.75 -2.07 9.48
N GLU A 143 15.66 -1.93 10.43
CA GLU A 143 16.59 -2.98 10.83
C GLU A 143 15.86 -4.24 11.34
N ALA A 144 14.83 -4.04 12.17
CA ALA A 144 14.00 -5.12 12.69
C ALA A 144 13.23 -5.84 11.57
N LEU A 145 12.64 -5.08 10.64
CA LEU A 145 11.92 -5.63 9.49
C LEU A 145 12.88 -6.40 8.58
N TRP A 146 14.02 -5.80 8.23
CA TRP A 146 15.03 -6.42 7.38
C TRP A 146 15.52 -7.74 7.96
N LYS A 147 15.81 -7.77 9.27
CA LYS A 147 16.25 -8.97 9.98
C LYS A 147 15.14 -10.03 10.02
N LYS A 148 13.91 -9.64 10.33
CA LYS A 148 12.75 -10.53 10.37
C LYS A 148 12.53 -11.22 9.03
N MET A 149 12.61 -10.49 7.95
CA MET A 149 12.41 -11.01 6.59
C MET A 149 13.66 -11.75 6.05
N GLY A 150 14.84 -11.60 6.69
CA GLY A 150 16.11 -12.11 6.17
C GLY A 150 16.52 -11.47 4.85
N GLY A 151 16.26 -10.16 4.70
CA GLY A 151 16.46 -9.35 3.51
C GLY A 151 15.14 -8.89 2.88
N ILE A 152 15.21 -7.78 2.13
CA ILE A 152 14.07 -7.21 1.37
C ILE A 152 14.56 -6.89 -0.04
N ASP A 153 13.98 -7.55 -1.04
CA ASP A 153 14.40 -7.38 -2.44
C ASP A 153 13.66 -6.22 -3.11
N ARG A 154 12.40 -6.01 -2.75
CA ARG A 154 11.52 -5.02 -3.36
C ARG A 154 10.71 -4.29 -2.29
N VAL A 155 10.40 -3.03 -2.55
CA VAL A 155 9.56 -2.21 -1.69
C VAL A 155 8.46 -1.54 -2.52
N LEU A 156 7.23 -1.64 -2.05
CA LEU A 156 6.10 -0.85 -2.53
C LEU A 156 5.70 0.15 -1.44
N ILE A 157 5.36 1.36 -1.84
CA ILE A 157 4.93 2.44 -0.94
C ILE A 157 3.68 3.08 -1.54
N ASP A 158 2.56 3.10 -0.80
CA ASP A 158 1.30 3.76 -1.22
C ASP A 158 0.72 4.57 -0.05
N PRO A 159 1.33 5.72 0.29
CA PRO A 159 0.96 6.48 1.47
C PRO A 159 -0.27 7.37 1.23
N PRO A 160 -0.89 7.87 2.31
CA PRO A 160 -1.87 8.94 2.21
C PRO A 160 -1.24 10.24 1.68
N ARG A 161 -2.07 11.29 1.55
CA ARG A 161 -1.66 12.58 0.94
C ARG A 161 -0.44 13.25 1.55
N GLU A 162 -0.13 12.95 2.80
CA GLU A 162 1.03 13.44 3.54
C GLU A 162 2.36 12.89 3.00
N GLY A 163 2.31 11.80 2.25
CA GLY A 163 3.49 11.07 1.77
C GLY A 163 4.14 10.21 2.86
N ALA A 164 5.33 9.70 2.56
CA ALA A 164 6.09 8.77 3.41
C ALA A 164 7.45 9.37 3.85
N LEU A 165 7.43 10.60 4.36
CA LEU A 165 8.64 11.37 4.68
C LEU A 165 9.61 10.60 5.60
N ALA A 166 9.11 10.01 6.69
CA ALA A 166 9.92 9.28 7.65
C ALA A 166 10.57 8.04 7.01
N LEU A 167 9.78 7.25 6.27
CA LEU A 167 10.28 6.08 5.55
C LEU A 167 11.31 6.47 4.47
N SER A 168 11.06 7.54 3.72
CA SER A 168 11.97 8.02 2.66
C SER A 168 13.33 8.41 3.23
N ARG A 169 13.37 9.05 4.40
CA ARG A 169 14.63 9.36 5.10
C ARG A 169 15.39 8.12 5.54
N VAL A 170 14.69 7.13 6.10
CA VAL A 170 15.29 5.85 6.48
C VAL A 170 15.86 5.13 5.26
N LEU A 171 15.09 5.04 4.17
CA LEU A 171 15.55 4.39 2.93
C LEU A 171 16.71 5.14 2.24
N ALA A 172 16.79 6.46 2.43
CA ALA A 172 17.94 7.25 1.96
C ALA A 172 19.19 7.00 2.80
N ALA A 173 19.05 6.81 4.11
CA ALA A 173 20.17 6.68 5.05
C ALA A 173 20.72 5.23 5.13
N THR A 174 19.86 4.21 4.98
CA THR A 174 20.25 2.81 5.23
C THR A 174 21.18 2.22 4.17
N ASP A 175 22.12 1.36 4.61
CA ASP A 175 22.95 0.54 3.69
C ASP A 175 22.21 -0.71 3.21
N LYS A 176 21.15 -1.12 3.91
CA LYS A 176 20.29 -2.25 3.56
C LYS A 176 19.25 -1.80 2.52
N ARG A 177 19.64 -1.83 1.27
CA ARG A 177 18.87 -1.25 0.16
C ARG A 177 18.17 -2.35 -0.65
N PRO A 178 16.85 -2.29 -0.82
CA PRO A 178 16.16 -3.13 -1.79
C PRO A 178 16.63 -2.80 -3.21
N ALA A 179 16.53 -3.75 -4.13
CA ALA A 179 16.96 -3.53 -5.50
C ALA A 179 16.00 -2.60 -6.27
N ARG A 180 14.76 -2.44 -5.82
CA ARG A 180 13.80 -1.51 -6.44
C ARG A 180 12.71 -1.07 -5.47
N ILE A 181 12.30 0.19 -5.61
CA ILE A 181 11.13 0.78 -4.96
C ILE A 181 10.13 1.17 -6.04
N VAL A 182 8.86 0.83 -5.85
CA VAL A 182 7.74 1.46 -6.55
C VAL A 182 6.96 2.29 -5.54
N TYR A 183 6.80 3.57 -5.86
CA TYR A 183 6.10 4.54 -5.02
C TYR A 183 4.84 5.01 -5.76
N VAL A 184 3.67 4.69 -5.25
CA VAL A 184 2.36 5.17 -5.71
C VAL A 184 1.95 6.34 -4.84
N SER A 185 1.28 7.35 -5.36
CA SER A 185 0.85 8.51 -4.57
C SER A 185 -0.29 9.27 -5.22
N CYS A 186 -1.32 9.57 -4.45
CA CYS A 186 -2.40 10.49 -4.84
C CYS A 186 -2.02 11.98 -4.72
N ASN A 187 -0.79 12.29 -4.32
CA ASN A 187 -0.28 13.66 -4.21
C ASN A 187 1.10 13.79 -4.87
N PRO A 188 1.18 14.28 -6.12
CA PRO A 188 2.46 14.43 -6.83
C PRO A 188 3.48 15.32 -6.12
N ALA A 189 3.04 16.28 -5.31
CA ALA A 189 3.94 17.18 -4.60
C ALA A 189 4.69 16.45 -3.46
N THR A 190 4.00 15.60 -2.69
CA THR A 190 4.64 14.78 -1.67
C THR A 190 5.48 13.67 -2.27
N LEU A 191 5.06 13.07 -3.40
CA LEU A 191 5.89 12.15 -4.16
C LEU A 191 7.20 12.81 -4.60
N ALA A 192 7.14 14.01 -5.17
CA ALA A 192 8.33 14.75 -5.61
C ALA A 192 9.28 15.05 -4.44
N ARG A 193 8.74 15.48 -3.27
CA ARG A 193 9.52 15.71 -2.05
C ARG A 193 10.24 14.44 -1.60
N ASP A 194 9.52 13.33 -1.50
CA ASP A 194 10.05 12.07 -0.99
C ASP A 194 11.07 11.46 -1.98
N CYS A 195 10.79 11.53 -3.27
CA CYS A 195 11.74 11.15 -4.32
C CYS A 195 13.00 12.02 -4.32
N ALA A 196 12.89 13.31 -4.02
CA ALA A 196 14.04 14.21 -3.91
C ALA A 196 14.97 13.78 -2.75
N ILE A 197 14.41 13.43 -1.59
CA ILE A 197 15.18 12.89 -0.46
C ILE A 197 15.88 11.59 -0.86
N LEU A 198 15.15 10.64 -1.42
CA LEU A 198 15.72 9.38 -1.87
C LEU A 198 16.85 9.61 -2.89
N HIS A 199 16.66 10.53 -3.84
CA HIS A 199 17.65 10.82 -4.88
C HIS A 199 18.86 11.56 -4.35
N HIS A 200 18.67 12.71 -3.71
CA HIS A 200 19.76 13.62 -3.34
C HIS A 200 20.53 13.16 -2.10
N GLU A 201 19.84 12.53 -1.14
CA GLU A 201 20.47 12.07 0.11
C GLU A 201 20.85 10.58 0.04
N GLY A 202 20.02 9.76 -0.62
CA GLY A 202 20.18 8.31 -0.68
C GLY A 202 20.86 7.79 -1.94
N GLY A 203 21.04 8.61 -2.99
CA GLY A 203 21.59 8.15 -4.27
C GLY A 203 20.67 7.20 -5.03
N TRP A 204 19.36 7.31 -4.84
CA TRP A 204 18.40 6.56 -5.63
C TRP A 204 18.17 7.22 -6.98
N HIS A 205 18.09 6.42 -8.05
CA HIS A 205 17.79 6.91 -9.39
C HIS A 205 16.34 6.68 -9.75
N ILE A 206 15.64 7.73 -10.16
CA ILE A 206 14.29 7.63 -10.72
C ILE A 206 14.43 7.05 -12.13
N ARG A 207 13.93 5.84 -12.35
CA ARG A 207 13.96 5.11 -13.63
C ARG A 207 12.75 5.39 -14.50
N ALA A 208 11.60 5.61 -13.85
CA ALA A 208 10.36 5.94 -14.52
C ALA A 208 9.47 6.73 -13.58
N ALA A 209 8.66 7.60 -14.14
CA ALA A 209 7.55 8.26 -13.45
C ALA A 209 6.39 8.45 -14.41
N GLY A 210 5.18 8.43 -13.89
CA GLY A 210 3.97 8.62 -14.68
C GLY A 210 2.78 8.98 -13.82
N ILE A 211 1.67 9.29 -14.47
CA ILE A 211 0.40 9.62 -13.82
C ILE A 211 -0.72 8.74 -14.36
N MET A 212 -1.74 8.54 -13.54
CA MET A 212 -2.99 7.89 -13.88
C MET A 212 -4.17 8.78 -13.46
N ASN A 213 -5.17 8.91 -14.32
CA ASN A 213 -6.35 9.70 -14.02
C ASN A 213 -7.38 8.89 -13.23
N MET A 214 -7.07 8.60 -11.97
CA MET A 214 -7.93 7.83 -11.05
C MET A 214 -9.26 8.55 -10.77
N PHE A 215 -9.26 9.88 -10.80
CA PHE A 215 -10.37 10.73 -10.43
C PHE A 215 -10.77 11.66 -11.58
N PRO A 216 -11.41 11.14 -12.66
CA PRO A 216 -11.83 11.96 -13.80
C PRO A 216 -12.66 13.16 -13.35
N HIS A 217 -12.52 14.28 -14.06
CA HIS A 217 -13.22 15.54 -13.77
C HIS A 217 -12.84 16.21 -12.43
N THR A 218 -11.74 15.82 -11.82
CA THR A 218 -11.17 16.48 -10.63
C THR A 218 -9.74 16.93 -10.89
N GLY A 219 -9.17 17.73 -9.98
CA GLY A 219 -7.74 18.09 -10.00
C GLY A 219 -6.82 17.04 -9.40
N HIS A 220 -7.33 15.85 -9.05
CA HIS A 220 -6.56 14.79 -8.43
C HIS A 220 -6.06 13.79 -9.46
N VAL A 221 -4.80 13.39 -9.33
CA VAL A 221 -4.17 12.33 -10.14
C VAL A 221 -3.43 11.37 -9.22
N GLU A 222 -3.42 10.09 -9.60
CA GLU A 222 -2.47 9.14 -9.06
C GLU A 222 -1.15 9.27 -9.81
N SER A 223 -0.07 9.22 -9.08
CA SER A 223 1.28 9.23 -9.64
C SER A 223 2.04 7.99 -9.20
N ILE A 224 2.96 7.53 -10.03
CA ILE A 224 3.79 6.37 -9.76
C ILE A 224 5.22 6.69 -10.14
N ALA A 225 6.18 6.30 -9.29
CA ALA A 225 7.61 6.41 -9.56
C ALA A 225 8.30 5.07 -9.29
N VAL A 226 9.32 4.79 -10.10
CA VAL A 226 10.21 3.63 -9.94
C VAL A 226 11.59 4.14 -9.60
N LEU A 227 12.15 3.65 -8.49
CA LEU A 227 13.49 4.02 -8.06
C LEU A 227 14.37 2.76 -7.90
N GLU A 228 15.63 2.90 -8.31
CA GLU A 228 16.67 1.89 -8.14
C GLU A 228 17.90 2.50 -7.45
N PRO A 229 18.62 1.69 -6.66
CA PRO A 229 19.79 2.21 -5.97
C PRO A 229 20.92 2.54 -6.96
N GLY A 230 21.53 3.69 -6.77
CA GLY A 230 22.76 4.13 -7.43
C GLY A 230 23.86 4.41 -6.41
N PRO A 231 24.99 4.97 -6.83
CA PRO A 231 26.03 5.41 -5.91
C PRO A 231 25.49 6.51 -4.97
N ARG A 232 25.90 6.45 -3.71
CA ARG A 232 25.55 7.51 -2.76
C ARG A 232 26.27 8.80 -3.13
N PRO A 233 25.63 9.95 -2.94
CA PRO A 233 26.32 11.22 -3.05
C PRO A 233 27.42 11.29 -1.99
N GLU A 234 28.57 11.83 -2.35
CA GLU A 234 29.63 12.13 -1.38
C GLU A 234 29.09 13.09 -0.32
N LYS A 235 29.27 12.75 0.96
CA LYS A 235 28.97 13.69 2.03
C LYS A 235 29.90 14.88 1.84
N LYS A 236 29.36 16.05 1.52
CA LYS A 236 30.14 17.28 1.58
C LYS A 236 30.69 17.38 3.00
N SER A 237 32.01 17.34 3.13
CA SER A 237 32.68 17.62 4.39
C SER A 237 32.29 19.05 4.82
N GLU A 238 31.75 19.21 6.01
CA GLU A 238 31.42 20.51 6.63
C GLU A 238 32.70 21.34 7.00
N GLU A 239 33.83 21.11 6.33
CA GLU A 239 35.12 21.77 6.61
C GLU A 239 35.48 22.84 5.58
N ALA A 240 34.56 23.70 5.19
CA ALA A 240 34.92 24.83 4.33
C ALA A 240 34.20 26.14 4.66
N GLU A 241 33.84 26.41 5.93
CA GLU A 241 33.49 27.75 6.40
C GLU A 241 33.97 27.89 7.86
N ALA A 242 35.26 28.14 8.03
CA ALA A 242 35.84 28.65 9.26
C ALA A 242 36.74 29.87 8.94
#